data_5db3e8b64469c6060b203d1f308ac2a4
#
_entry.id   5db3e8b64469c6060b203d1f308ac2a4
#
_cell.length_a   1.000
_cell.length_b   1.000
_cell.length_c   1.000
_cell.angle_alpha   90.00
_cell.angle_beta   90.00
_cell.angle_gamma   90.00
#
_symmetry.space_group_name_H-M   'P 1'
#
loop_
_entity.id
_entity.type
_entity.pdbx_description
1 polymer ?
#
loop_
_entity_poly.entity_id
_entity_poly.type
_entity_poly.pdbx_seq_one_letter_code
_entity_poly.pdbx_strand_id
1 'polypeptide(L)'
;MCRHLAYLGPPTTLEQVVLAPEHGLYTQSWAPRLQKHGVVNADGFGVGWYPAEPGEPHAAEPARYRRDVPIWTDPNLPEMAKAIRSHAIIAAVRSATPGSGQDESAAAPFRDGRFLFSHNGVIPDWTNLPTDLTSGEALSLPARSDSALLWLLIYRELRRGVAPERALSSVVAHVAAVRPTARLNVLLTDGRSIVATRFGDTLWYRTGPDLLVASEPDDEAVGEWHEVPDHTLLLADQAGVVRTTSLLASYAAAEK
;
A
#
# COMPACT_ATOMS: atom_id res chain seq x y z
N MET A 1 9.00 -8.36 -6.40
CA MET A 1 7.68 -8.23 -5.74
C MET A 1 7.85 -7.60 -4.39
N CYS A 2 6.83 -6.92 -3.87
CA CYS A 2 6.87 -6.27 -2.56
C CYS A 2 5.97 -7.03 -1.57
N ARG A 3 6.06 -6.71 -0.27
CA ARG A 3 5.04 -6.98 0.74
C ARG A 3 4.61 -5.66 1.34
N HIS A 4 3.37 -5.54 1.72
CA HIS A 4 2.85 -4.34 2.35
C HIS A 4 1.74 -4.66 3.35
N LEU A 5 1.52 -3.72 4.25
CA LEU A 5 0.41 -3.72 5.20
C LEU A 5 -0.15 -2.31 5.40
N ALA A 6 -1.41 -2.24 5.84
CA ALA A 6 -2.05 -1.03 6.35
C ALA A 6 -2.83 -1.34 7.62
N TYR A 7 -2.66 -0.52 8.64
CA TYR A 7 -3.26 -0.63 9.97
C TYR A 7 -4.18 0.57 10.23
N LEU A 8 -5.34 0.32 10.82
CA LEU A 8 -6.20 1.30 11.45
C LEU A 8 -6.69 0.77 12.80
N GLY A 9 -6.58 1.56 13.85
CA GLY A 9 -7.05 1.12 15.16
C GLY A 9 -6.63 2.04 16.31
N PRO A 10 -6.71 1.56 17.54
CA PRO A 10 -6.17 2.29 18.69
C PRO A 10 -4.69 2.64 18.50
N PRO A 11 -4.21 3.80 18.98
CA PRO A 11 -2.82 4.19 18.81
C PRO A 11 -1.84 3.13 19.34
N THR A 12 -1.05 2.56 18.43
CA THR A 12 -0.05 1.53 18.72
C THR A 12 1.33 1.95 18.21
N THR A 13 2.41 1.24 18.59
CA THR A 13 3.75 1.55 18.09
C THR A 13 3.98 0.97 16.70
N LEU A 14 4.86 1.59 15.91
CA LEU A 14 5.30 0.99 14.64
C LEU A 14 5.95 -0.38 14.87
N GLU A 15 6.64 -0.56 16.01
CA GLU A 15 7.23 -1.85 16.39
C GLU A 15 6.18 -2.96 16.44
N GLN A 16 5.05 -2.71 17.14
CA GLN A 16 3.98 -3.71 17.30
C GLN A 16 3.31 -4.12 15.99
N VAL A 17 3.30 -3.24 14.99
CA VAL A 17 2.65 -3.52 13.70
C VAL A 17 3.63 -4.07 12.66
N VAL A 18 4.87 -3.60 12.66
CA VAL A 18 5.81 -3.86 11.56
C VAL A 18 6.88 -4.88 11.91
N LEU A 19 7.40 -4.84 13.16
CA LEU A 19 8.60 -5.58 13.54
C LEU A 19 8.31 -6.79 14.45
N ALA A 20 7.40 -6.64 15.42
CA ALA A 20 7.18 -7.62 16.47
C ALA A 20 6.38 -8.87 16.06
N PRO A 21 5.40 -8.83 15.12
CA PRO A 21 4.68 -10.04 14.74
C PRO A 21 5.61 -11.10 14.14
N GLU A 22 5.42 -12.36 14.50
CA GLU A 22 6.29 -13.47 14.11
C GLU A 22 6.42 -13.60 12.58
N HIS A 23 5.29 -13.47 11.88
CA HIS A 23 5.21 -13.47 10.43
C HIS A 23 4.92 -12.07 9.87
N GLY A 24 5.24 -11.03 10.63
CA GLY A 24 5.06 -9.64 10.26
C GLY A 24 5.89 -9.20 9.07
N LEU A 25 5.70 -7.96 8.65
CA LEU A 25 6.35 -7.41 7.47
C LEU A 25 7.88 -7.50 7.53
N TYR A 26 8.45 -7.38 8.73
CA TYR A 26 9.88 -7.56 8.94
C TYR A 26 10.33 -8.97 8.52
N THR A 27 9.68 -10.02 9.02
CA THR A 27 9.98 -11.42 8.65
C THR A 27 9.66 -11.68 7.18
N GLN A 28 8.56 -11.15 6.64
CA GLN A 28 8.18 -11.28 5.23
C GLN A 28 9.20 -10.67 4.26
N SER A 29 10.11 -9.83 4.73
CA SER A 29 11.15 -9.26 3.88
C SER A 29 12.17 -10.30 3.39
N TRP A 30 12.38 -11.41 4.13
CA TRP A 30 13.27 -12.52 3.73
C TRP A 30 12.62 -13.90 3.74
N ALA A 31 11.51 -14.09 4.45
CA ALA A 31 10.81 -15.38 4.57
C ALA A 31 9.29 -15.24 4.38
N PRO A 32 8.82 -14.64 3.28
CA PRO A 32 7.39 -14.57 2.99
C PRO A 32 6.82 -15.97 2.73
N ARG A 33 5.64 -16.28 3.28
CA ARG A 33 5.01 -17.60 3.16
C ARG A 33 4.14 -17.74 1.90
N LEU A 34 3.50 -16.63 1.46
CA LEU A 34 2.53 -16.63 0.36
C LEU A 34 3.02 -15.84 -0.86
N GLN A 35 4.28 -15.42 -0.89
CA GLN A 35 4.85 -14.72 -2.04
C GLN A 35 5.10 -15.68 -3.20
N LYS A 36 4.49 -15.41 -4.35
CA LYS A 36 4.58 -16.29 -5.53
C LYS A 36 5.80 -16.03 -6.42
N HIS A 37 6.36 -14.82 -6.38
CA HIS A 37 7.45 -14.40 -7.26
C HIS A 37 8.58 -13.77 -6.43
N GLY A 38 9.76 -14.36 -6.49
CA GLY A 38 10.89 -14.01 -5.64
C GLY A 38 10.69 -14.46 -4.20
N VAL A 39 11.72 -14.37 -3.39
CA VAL A 39 11.72 -14.82 -1.98
C VAL A 39 12.25 -13.76 -1.01
N VAL A 40 12.94 -12.73 -1.52
CA VAL A 40 13.57 -11.69 -0.70
C VAL A 40 13.15 -10.31 -1.19
N ASN A 41 12.82 -9.42 -0.28
CA ASN A 41 12.42 -8.04 -0.52
C ASN A 41 13.49 -7.11 0.10
N ALA A 42 14.65 -6.99 -0.57
CA ALA A 42 15.86 -6.36 -0.05
C ALA A 42 16.18 -5.00 -0.68
N ASP A 43 15.36 -4.51 -1.61
CA ASP A 43 15.65 -3.32 -2.41
C ASP A 43 15.00 -2.04 -1.85
N GLY A 44 14.77 -2.03 -0.54
CA GLY A 44 14.22 -0.90 0.19
C GLY A 44 13.00 -1.25 1.05
N PHE A 45 12.68 -0.32 1.92
CA PHE A 45 11.48 -0.37 2.75
C PHE A 45 10.98 1.04 3.08
N GLY A 46 9.78 1.11 3.61
CA GLY A 46 9.29 2.33 4.21
C GLY A 46 8.08 2.12 5.10
N VAL A 47 7.94 3.06 6.02
CA VAL A 47 6.83 3.15 6.96
C VAL A 47 6.26 4.56 6.89
N GLY A 48 4.94 4.68 6.82
CA GLY A 48 4.20 5.93 6.90
C GLY A 48 3.19 5.86 8.04
N TRP A 49 2.96 6.97 8.71
CA TRP A 49 2.06 7.05 9.86
C TRP A 49 1.41 8.42 9.96
N TYR A 50 0.30 8.50 10.66
CA TYR A 50 -0.39 9.75 10.96
C TYR A 50 -0.04 10.15 12.39
N PRO A 51 0.65 11.30 12.58
CA PRO A 51 0.97 11.78 13.93
C PRO A 51 -0.31 11.97 14.76
N ALA A 52 -0.23 11.60 16.03
CA ALA A 52 -1.30 11.89 16.98
C ALA A 52 -1.21 13.36 17.40
N GLU A 53 -2.07 14.20 16.84
CA GLU A 53 -2.18 15.58 17.25
C GLU A 53 -3.12 15.71 18.47
N PRO A 54 -2.74 16.44 19.53
CA PRO A 54 -3.64 16.73 20.63
C PRO A 54 -4.86 17.56 20.16
N GLY A 55 -6.05 16.98 20.25
CA GLY A 55 -7.30 17.67 19.94
C GLY A 55 -7.87 17.45 18.53
N GLU A 56 -7.06 17.12 17.54
CA GLU A 56 -7.52 16.79 16.17
C GLU A 56 -6.77 15.58 15.59
N PRO A 57 -7.11 14.35 16.00
CA PRO A 57 -6.37 13.15 15.63
C PRO A 57 -6.36 12.83 14.12
N HIS A 58 -7.11 13.58 13.30
CA HIS A 58 -7.28 13.29 11.88
C HIS A 58 -6.90 14.45 10.93
N ALA A 59 -6.33 15.55 11.46
CA ALA A 59 -5.98 16.72 10.64
C ALA A 59 -4.51 16.75 10.22
N ALA A 60 -3.64 15.96 10.85
CA ALA A 60 -2.23 15.98 10.57
C ALA A 60 -1.89 15.34 9.22
N GLU A 61 -0.99 15.97 8.47
CA GLU A 61 -0.36 15.32 7.33
C GLU A 61 0.44 14.10 7.78
N PRO A 62 0.39 12.98 7.04
CA PRO A 62 1.17 11.81 7.39
C PRO A 62 2.67 12.07 7.30
N ALA A 63 3.42 11.48 8.22
CA ALA A 63 4.86 11.39 8.15
C ALA A 63 5.27 10.06 7.49
N ARG A 64 6.50 9.97 7.01
CA ARG A 64 7.06 8.72 6.47
C ARG A 64 8.57 8.65 6.69
N TYR A 65 9.05 7.42 6.83
CA TYR A 65 10.46 7.06 6.80
C TYR A 65 10.68 6.00 5.74
N ARG A 66 11.67 6.20 4.87
CA ARG A 66 12.00 5.29 3.77
C ARG A 66 13.49 5.10 3.68
N ARG A 67 13.92 3.94 3.19
CA ARG A 67 15.30 3.60 2.91
C ARG A 67 15.39 2.71 1.67
N ASP A 68 16.50 2.79 1.00
CA ASP A 68 16.89 1.97 -0.16
C ASP A 68 17.76 0.76 0.22
N VAL A 69 17.68 0.34 1.48
CA VAL A 69 18.39 -0.81 2.04
C VAL A 69 17.39 -1.84 2.59
N PRO A 70 17.80 -3.10 2.78
CA PRO A 70 16.95 -4.08 3.44
C PRO A 70 16.51 -3.62 4.84
N ILE A 71 15.25 -3.87 5.21
CA ILE A 71 14.69 -3.42 6.50
C ILE A 71 15.49 -3.91 7.71
N TRP A 72 16.09 -5.10 7.61
CA TRP A 72 16.89 -5.71 8.70
C TRP A 72 18.29 -5.11 8.86
N THR A 73 18.71 -4.25 7.93
CA THR A 73 20.04 -3.59 8.00
C THR A 73 19.98 -2.18 8.57
N ASP A 74 18.80 -1.64 8.83
CA ASP A 74 18.66 -0.30 9.37
C ASP A 74 18.77 -0.30 10.90
N PRO A 75 19.90 0.22 11.49
CA PRO A 75 20.11 0.19 12.92
C PRO A 75 19.21 1.18 13.70
N ASN A 76 18.61 2.17 13.03
CA ASN A 76 17.80 3.19 13.68
C ASN A 76 16.32 2.81 13.75
N LEU A 77 15.88 1.93 12.85
CA LEU A 77 14.47 1.55 12.75
C LEU A 77 13.88 0.98 14.06
N PRO A 78 14.57 0.09 14.81
CA PRO A 78 13.98 -0.49 16.02
C PRO A 78 13.68 0.55 17.11
N GLU A 79 14.57 1.50 17.35
CA GLU A 79 14.35 2.56 18.36
C GLU A 79 13.27 3.54 17.91
N MET A 80 13.31 3.95 16.67
CA MET A 80 12.30 4.82 16.08
C MET A 80 10.91 4.15 16.12
N ALA A 81 10.84 2.86 15.79
CA ALA A 81 9.59 2.12 15.77
C ALA A 81 8.94 1.97 17.17
N LYS A 82 9.74 1.91 18.23
CA LYS A 82 9.25 1.93 19.62
C LYS A 82 8.71 3.29 20.04
N ALA A 83 9.34 4.36 19.57
CA ALA A 83 9.00 5.71 19.98
C ALA A 83 7.76 6.27 19.26
N ILE A 84 7.52 5.87 18.01
CA ILE A 84 6.42 6.39 17.18
C ILE A 84 5.15 5.59 17.45
N ARG A 85 4.09 6.29 17.85
CA ARG A 85 2.73 5.74 18.01
C ARG A 85 1.78 6.37 17.01
N SER A 86 0.90 5.57 16.42
CA SER A 86 -0.09 6.03 15.47
C SER A 86 -1.34 5.17 15.49
N HIS A 87 -2.47 5.77 15.12
CA HIS A 87 -3.74 5.10 14.88
C HIS A 87 -3.88 4.59 13.44
N ALA A 88 -3.03 5.04 12.53
CA ALA A 88 -3.04 4.64 11.12
C ALA A 88 -1.61 4.54 10.60
N ILE A 89 -1.26 3.38 10.07
CA ILE A 89 0.08 3.04 9.62
C ILE A 89 -0.02 2.34 8.25
N ILE A 90 0.90 2.64 7.34
CA ILE A 90 1.14 1.87 6.13
C ILE A 90 2.63 1.55 6.04
N ALA A 91 2.97 0.32 5.73
CA ALA A 91 4.36 -0.09 5.59
C ALA A 91 4.56 -1.03 4.40
N ALA A 92 5.76 -1.00 3.83
CA ALA A 92 6.13 -1.85 2.71
C ALA A 92 7.60 -2.23 2.74
N VAL A 93 7.90 -3.44 2.27
CA VAL A 93 9.24 -3.91 1.91
C VAL A 93 9.28 -4.19 0.40
N ARG A 94 10.39 -3.84 -0.22
CA ARG A 94 10.49 -3.76 -1.68
C ARG A 94 11.44 -4.82 -2.26
N SER A 95 11.00 -5.41 -3.37
CA SER A 95 11.87 -6.05 -4.35
C SER A 95 11.66 -5.31 -5.68
N ALA A 96 12.70 -4.67 -6.20
CA ALA A 96 12.63 -3.78 -7.33
C ALA A 96 12.26 -4.51 -8.62
N THR A 97 11.37 -3.93 -9.41
CA THR A 97 11.11 -4.38 -10.77
C THR A 97 12.33 -4.03 -11.66
N PRO A 98 12.80 -4.94 -12.53
CA PRO A 98 13.88 -4.62 -13.46
C PRO A 98 13.61 -3.32 -14.24
N GLY A 99 14.60 -2.44 -14.28
CA GLY A 99 14.50 -1.11 -14.92
C GLY A 99 13.88 -0.01 -14.07
N SER A 100 13.45 -0.30 -12.84
CA SER A 100 13.03 0.71 -11.86
C SER A 100 14.23 1.38 -11.19
N GLY A 101 14.06 2.63 -10.73
CA GLY A 101 15.02 3.30 -9.85
C GLY A 101 15.27 2.50 -8.57
N GLN A 102 16.48 2.55 -8.06
CA GLN A 102 16.88 1.82 -6.84
C GLN A 102 17.07 2.73 -5.63
N ASP A 103 16.85 4.00 -5.80
CA ASP A 103 16.98 4.98 -4.73
C ASP A 103 15.74 4.98 -3.79
N GLU A 104 15.88 5.62 -2.66
CA GLU A 104 14.86 5.75 -1.61
C GLU A 104 13.52 6.28 -2.14
N SER A 105 13.54 7.12 -3.17
CA SER A 105 12.33 7.72 -3.74
C SER A 105 11.37 6.67 -4.31
N ALA A 106 11.90 5.52 -4.72
CA ALA A 106 11.12 4.41 -5.26
C ALA A 106 10.54 3.47 -4.20
N ALA A 107 10.92 3.61 -2.93
CA ALA A 107 10.35 2.84 -1.82
C ALA A 107 8.99 3.41 -1.41
N ALA A 108 7.98 2.54 -1.27
CA ALA A 108 6.69 2.91 -0.68
C ALA A 108 6.83 3.12 0.84
N PRO A 109 5.93 3.90 1.48
CA PRO A 109 4.75 4.52 0.89
C PRO A 109 5.07 5.81 0.13
N PHE A 110 4.36 6.01 -0.98
CA PHE A 110 4.27 7.32 -1.62
C PHE A 110 3.30 8.20 -0.83
N ARG A 111 3.53 9.53 -0.85
CA ARG A 111 2.72 10.48 -0.10
C ARG A 111 2.43 11.71 -0.93
N ASP A 112 1.20 12.19 -0.86
CA ASP A 112 0.85 13.54 -1.26
C ASP A 112 -0.40 13.99 -0.48
N GLY A 113 -0.36 15.23 0.05
CA GLY A 113 -1.38 15.70 0.99
C GLY A 113 -1.56 14.71 2.14
N ARG A 114 -2.83 14.38 2.41
CA ARG A 114 -3.21 13.44 3.47
C ARG A 114 -3.08 11.95 3.11
N PHE A 115 -2.75 11.62 1.87
CA PHE A 115 -2.77 10.24 1.41
C PHE A 115 -1.40 9.56 1.50
N LEU A 116 -1.44 8.29 1.91
CA LEU A 116 -0.33 7.34 1.79
C LEU A 116 -0.72 6.20 0.87
N PHE A 117 0.21 5.78 0.02
CA PHE A 117 -0.02 4.77 -1.02
C PHE A 117 1.11 3.75 -1.09
N SER A 118 0.74 2.48 -1.30
CA SER A 118 1.67 1.39 -1.57
C SER A 118 1.14 0.47 -2.67
N HIS A 119 2.03 0.03 -3.55
CA HIS A 119 1.74 -0.95 -4.60
C HIS A 119 2.63 -2.18 -4.42
N ASN A 120 2.01 -3.34 -4.29
CA ASN A 120 2.64 -4.65 -4.38
C ASN A 120 2.23 -5.31 -5.69
N GLY A 121 3.15 -5.37 -6.64
CA GLY A 121 2.85 -5.91 -7.95
C GLY A 121 3.88 -5.52 -9.00
N VAL A 122 3.46 -5.51 -10.25
CA VAL A 122 4.23 -5.05 -11.41
C VAL A 122 3.29 -4.65 -12.53
N ILE A 123 3.61 -3.57 -13.22
CA ILE A 123 2.99 -3.19 -14.49
C ILE A 123 4.01 -3.47 -15.60
N PRO A 124 3.87 -4.58 -16.37
CA PRO A 124 4.78 -4.87 -17.47
C PRO A 124 4.81 -3.72 -18.48
N ASP A 125 6.00 -3.39 -18.99
CA ASP A 125 6.19 -2.32 -19.96
C ASP A 125 5.51 -0.98 -19.55
N TRP A 126 5.65 -0.64 -18.27
CA TRP A 126 4.99 0.54 -17.68
C TRP A 126 5.41 1.85 -18.33
N THR A 127 6.61 1.94 -18.90
CA THR A 127 7.12 3.14 -19.60
C THR A 127 6.35 3.44 -20.89
N ASN A 128 5.70 2.44 -21.47
CA ASN A 128 4.83 2.55 -22.64
C ASN A 128 3.36 2.37 -22.28
N LEU A 129 2.97 2.59 -21.03
CA LEU A 129 1.57 2.56 -20.62
C LEU A 129 0.84 3.74 -21.30
N PRO A 130 -0.26 3.49 -22.05
CA PRO A 130 -1.06 4.58 -22.61
C PRO A 130 -1.63 5.45 -21.49
N THR A 131 -1.23 6.70 -21.44
CA THR A 131 -1.72 7.68 -20.47
C THR A 131 -1.92 9.02 -21.17
N ASP A 132 -2.81 9.82 -20.61
CA ASP A 132 -3.05 11.22 -21.03
C ASP A 132 -2.24 12.21 -20.17
N LEU A 133 -1.13 11.76 -19.60
CA LEU A 133 -0.24 12.61 -18.81
C LEU A 133 0.43 13.65 -19.70
N THR A 134 0.42 14.89 -19.23
CA THR A 134 1.23 15.95 -19.82
C THR A 134 2.71 15.70 -19.53
N SER A 135 3.60 16.31 -20.33
CA SER A 135 5.04 16.24 -20.08
C SER A 135 5.42 16.75 -18.68
N GLY A 136 4.72 17.79 -18.19
CA GLY A 136 4.93 18.32 -16.84
C GLY A 136 4.56 17.31 -15.73
N GLU A 137 3.43 16.63 -15.89
CA GLU A 137 3.04 15.56 -14.95
C GLU A 137 4.02 14.37 -15.00
N ALA A 138 4.43 13.95 -16.18
CA ALA A 138 5.42 12.88 -16.32
C ALA A 138 6.78 13.24 -15.66
N LEU A 139 7.19 14.50 -15.72
CA LEU A 139 8.40 14.99 -15.03
C LEU A 139 8.23 15.12 -13.51
N SER A 140 7.00 15.14 -13.01
CA SER A 140 6.72 15.19 -11.56
C SER A 140 6.66 13.83 -10.88
N LEU A 141 6.96 12.74 -11.60
CA LEU A 141 7.03 11.40 -11.01
C LEU A 141 8.01 11.39 -9.83
N PRO A 142 7.57 10.93 -8.64
CA PRO A 142 8.44 10.90 -7.45
C PRO A 142 9.61 9.92 -7.59
N ALA A 143 9.50 8.94 -8.49
CA ALA A 143 10.55 7.97 -8.80
C ALA A 143 10.32 7.38 -10.19
N ARG A 144 11.37 6.82 -10.78
CA ARG A 144 11.26 6.05 -12.02
C ARG A 144 10.83 4.61 -11.71
N SER A 145 9.53 4.40 -11.48
CA SER A 145 8.95 3.08 -11.22
C SER A 145 7.48 3.01 -11.67
N ASP A 146 7.02 1.80 -11.93
CA ASP A 146 5.61 1.50 -12.20
C ASP A 146 4.68 1.93 -11.05
N SER A 147 5.12 1.72 -9.81
CA SER A 147 4.39 2.13 -8.61
C SER A 147 4.25 3.65 -8.50
N ALA A 148 5.28 4.42 -8.87
CA ALA A 148 5.23 5.87 -8.90
C ALA A 148 4.28 6.39 -9.98
N LEU A 149 4.27 5.76 -11.16
CA LEU A 149 3.33 6.08 -12.22
C LEU A 149 1.88 5.76 -11.79
N LEU A 150 1.65 4.59 -11.21
CA LEU A 150 0.33 4.21 -10.69
C LEU A 150 -0.16 5.20 -9.64
N TRP A 151 0.73 5.59 -8.71
CA TRP A 151 0.43 6.62 -7.72
C TRP A 151 0.04 7.95 -8.36
N LEU A 152 0.80 8.44 -9.34
CA LEU A 152 0.50 9.69 -10.01
C LEU A 152 -0.88 9.66 -10.66
N LEU A 153 -1.25 8.56 -11.36
CA LEU A 153 -2.54 8.42 -12.00
C LEU A 153 -3.69 8.45 -10.99
N ILE A 154 -3.56 7.72 -9.87
CA ILE A 154 -4.57 7.69 -8.79
C ILE A 154 -4.67 9.06 -8.12
N TYR A 155 -3.55 9.66 -7.77
CA TYR A 155 -3.52 10.94 -7.07
C TYR A 155 -4.09 12.08 -7.92
N ARG A 156 -3.92 12.04 -9.23
CA ARG A 156 -4.55 12.99 -10.16
C ARG A 156 -6.08 12.96 -10.03
N GLU A 157 -6.68 11.78 -9.92
CA GLU A 157 -8.13 11.66 -9.72
C GLU A 157 -8.56 12.16 -8.33
N LEU A 158 -7.78 11.84 -7.29
CA LEU A 158 -8.02 12.36 -5.93
C LEU A 158 -7.99 13.90 -5.89
N ARG A 159 -7.05 14.52 -6.60
CA ARG A 159 -6.99 16.00 -6.72
C ARG A 159 -8.18 16.62 -7.45
N ARG A 160 -8.82 15.87 -8.32
CA ARG A 160 -10.07 16.26 -9.00
C ARG A 160 -11.30 16.10 -8.11
N GLY A 161 -11.13 15.64 -6.88
CA GLY A 161 -12.22 15.41 -5.92
C GLY A 161 -12.95 14.08 -6.11
N VAL A 162 -12.39 13.17 -6.92
CA VAL A 162 -12.95 11.81 -7.06
C VAL A 162 -12.74 11.05 -5.75
N ALA A 163 -13.78 10.35 -5.29
CA ALA A 163 -13.71 9.54 -4.08
C ALA A 163 -12.62 8.46 -4.19
N PRO A 164 -11.86 8.16 -3.10
CA PRO A 164 -10.71 7.27 -3.14
C PRO A 164 -10.98 5.90 -3.75
N GLU A 165 -12.11 5.29 -3.43
CA GLU A 165 -12.52 3.99 -3.97
C GLU A 165 -12.76 4.03 -5.49
N ARG A 166 -13.30 5.15 -5.99
CA ARG A 166 -13.50 5.35 -7.43
C ARG A 166 -12.19 5.66 -8.15
N ALA A 167 -11.36 6.54 -7.58
CA ALA A 167 -10.05 6.87 -8.13
C ALA A 167 -9.19 5.61 -8.28
N LEU A 168 -9.16 4.77 -7.23
CA LEU A 168 -8.40 3.53 -7.24
C LEU A 168 -8.96 2.52 -8.23
N SER A 169 -10.26 2.23 -8.18
CA SER A 169 -10.89 1.21 -9.04
C SER A 169 -10.81 1.57 -10.52
N SER A 170 -11.01 2.83 -10.90
CA SER A 170 -10.96 3.26 -12.30
C SER A 170 -9.55 3.16 -12.89
N VAL A 171 -8.53 3.59 -12.14
CA VAL A 171 -7.14 3.51 -12.60
C VAL A 171 -6.67 2.06 -12.68
N VAL A 172 -6.98 1.23 -11.66
CA VAL A 172 -6.62 -0.20 -11.68
C VAL A 172 -7.29 -0.92 -12.83
N ALA A 173 -8.58 -0.67 -13.09
CA ALA A 173 -9.29 -1.28 -14.20
C ALA A 173 -8.71 -0.84 -15.57
N HIS A 174 -8.38 0.45 -15.73
CA HIS A 174 -7.73 0.94 -16.95
C HIS A 174 -6.38 0.24 -17.18
N VAL A 175 -5.51 0.18 -16.16
CA VAL A 175 -4.20 -0.49 -16.28
C VAL A 175 -4.37 -1.97 -16.59
N ALA A 176 -5.31 -2.66 -15.92
CA ALA A 176 -5.58 -4.07 -16.16
C ALA A 176 -6.08 -4.35 -17.57
N ALA A 177 -6.89 -3.46 -18.13
CA ALA A 177 -7.39 -3.61 -19.52
C ALA A 177 -6.27 -3.53 -20.57
N VAL A 178 -5.28 -2.65 -20.36
CA VAL A 178 -4.17 -2.46 -21.31
C VAL A 178 -2.93 -3.29 -20.98
N ARG A 179 -2.86 -3.85 -19.79
CA ARG A 179 -1.78 -4.74 -19.30
C ARG A 179 -2.39 -5.93 -18.54
N PRO A 180 -2.99 -6.91 -19.23
CA PRO A 180 -3.73 -8.01 -18.59
C PRO A 180 -2.90 -8.89 -17.63
N THR A 181 -1.57 -8.85 -17.75
CA THR A 181 -0.66 -9.58 -16.85
C THR A 181 -0.11 -8.72 -15.72
N ALA A 182 -0.60 -7.48 -15.57
CA ALA A 182 -0.25 -6.65 -14.43
C ALA A 182 -0.73 -7.27 -13.12
N ARG A 183 0.02 -7.04 -12.04
CA ARG A 183 -0.42 -7.31 -10.67
C ARG A 183 -0.53 -5.99 -9.95
N LEU A 184 -1.71 -5.73 -9.38
CA LEU A 184 -2.11 -4.40 -8.94
C LEU A 184 -2.73 -4.46 -7.54
N ASN A 185 -2.02 -5.11 -6.59
CA ASN A 185 -2.41 -5.03 -5.20
C ASN A 185 -1.99 -3.65 -4.66
N VAL A 186 -2.97 -2.88 -4.27
CA VAL A 186 -2.77 -1.50 -3.81
C VAL A 186 -3.31 -1.33 -2.40
N LEU A 187 -2.62 -0.53 -1.61
CA LEU A 187 -3.11 0.03 -0.35
C LEU A 187 -3.08 1.55 -0.45
N LEU A 188 -4.20 2.18 -0.15
CA LEU A 188 -4.37 3.63 -0.06
C LEU A 188 -5.05 3.96 1.27
N THR A 189 -4.52 4.92 2.01
CA THR A 189 -5.16 5.40 3.25
C THR A 189 -5.05 6.92 3.37
N ASP A 190 -6.03 7.51 4.05
CA ASP A 190 -6.06 8.91 4.45
C ASP A 190 -6.01 9.07 5.99
N GLY A 191 -5.68 7.98 6.70
CA GLY A 191 -5.68 7.92 8.16
C GLY A 191 -7.04 7.61 8.79
N ARG A 192 -8.12 7.55 8.00
CA ARG A 192 -9.50 7.26 8.45
C ARG A 192 -10.07 6.01 7.81
N SER A 193 -9.62 5.72 6.61
CA SER A 193 -10.05 4.57 5.83
C SER A 193 -8.87 3.90 5.14
N ILE A 194 -9.03 2.64 4.82
CA ILE A 194 -8.16 1.89 3.91
C ILE A 194 -8.98 1.52 2.70
N VAL A 195 -8.49 1.91 1.52
CA VAL A 195 -8.98 1.42 0.24
C VAL A 195 -7.91 0.53 -0.35
N ALA A 196 -8.26 -0.70 -0.67
CA ALA A 196 -7.30 -1.66 -1.19
C ALA A 196 -7.81 -2.40 -2.42
N THR A 197 -6.91 -2.87 -3.27
CA THR A 197 -7.24 -3.81 -4.34
C THR A 197 -6.45 -5.09 -4.18
N ARG A 198 -7.10 -6.21 -4.40
CA ARG A 198 -6.43 -7.46 -4.75
C ARG A 198 -6.57 -7.70 -6.24
N PHE A 199 -5.43 -7.79 -6.92
CA PHE A 199 -5.37 -8.11 -8.34
C PHE A 199 -4.06 -8.86 -8.65
N GLY A 200 -4.14 -10.18 -8.60
CA GLY A 200 -3.06 -11.11 -8.97
C GLY A 200 -2.23 -11.66 -7.80
N ASP A 201 -1.87 -10.86 -6.81
CA ASP A 201 -1.14 -11.32 -5.63
C ASP A 201 -2.07 -11.52 -4.42
N THR A 202 -1.58 -12.11 -3.34
CA THR A 202 -2.38 -12.33 -2.13
C THR A 202 -2.65 -11.03 -1.38
N LEU A 203 -3.84 -10.92 -0.80
CA LEU A 203 -4.21 -9.86 0.14
C LEU A 203 -5.17 -10.44 1.17
N TRP A 204 -4.94 -10.11 2.43
CA TRP A 204 -5.69 -10.59 3.57
C TRP A 204 -6.10 -9.42 4.45
N TYR A 205 -7.16 -9.59 5.24
CA TYR A 205 -7.52 -8.64 6.27
C TYR A 205 -7.97 -9.35 7.55
N ARG A 206 -7.78 -8.66 8.66
CA ARG A 206 -8.27 -9.04 9.98
C ARG A 206 -8.99 -7.84 10.59
N THR A 207 -10.12 -8.12 11.25
CA THR A 207 -10.89 -7.14 12.02
C THR A 207 -11.02 -7.59 13.46
N GLY A 208 -11.16 -6.65 14.39
CA GLY A 208 -11.29 -6.94 15.81
C GLY A 208 -11.15 -5.63 16.59
N PRO A 209 -10.24 -5.56 17.58
CA PRO A 209 -9.94 -4.30 18.25
C PRO A 209 -9.23 -3.31 17.31
N ASP A 210 -8.64 -3.82 16.25
CA ASP A 210 -7.99 -3.09 15.15
C ASP A 210 -8.36 -3.70 13.79
N LEU A 211 -8.03 -2.99 12.74
CA LEU A 211 -8.12 -3.43 11.35
C LEU A 211 -6.71 -3.52 10.77
N LEU A 212 -6.37 -4.67 10.23
CA LEU A 212 -5.13 -4.87 9.49
C LEU A 212 -5.43 -5.44 8.10
N VAL A 213 -4.88 -4.80 7.06
CA VAL A 213 -4.90 -5.30 5.68
C VAL A 213 -3.46 -5.56 5.26
N ALA A 214 -3.12 -6.78 4.87
CA ALA A 214 -1.74 -7.18 4.64
C ALA A 214 -1.60 -8.14 3.44
N SER A 215 -0.42 -8.20 2.88
CA SER A 215 -0.09 -9.13 1.78
C SER A 215 -0.26 -10.60 2.18
N GLU A 216 -0.02 -10.92 3.46
CA GLU A 216 -0.27 -12.22 4.07
C GLU A 216 -0.48 -12.06 5.59
N PRO A 217 -1.09 -13.03 6.28
CA PRO A 217 -1.25 -13.01 7.73
C PRO A 217 0.07 -12.84 8.47
N ASP A 218 0.09 -12.05 9.54
CA ASP A 218 1.27 -11.77 10.37
C ASP A 218 1.41 -12.70 11.58
N ASP A 219 0.42 -13.56 11.78
CA ASP A 219 0.39 -14.60 12.82
C ASP A 219 -0.24 -15.91 12.29
N GLU A 220 -0.40 -16.90 13.18
CA GLU A 220 -1.03 -18.19 12.89
C GLU A 220 -2.44 -18.31 13.45
N ALA A 221 -3.08 -17.21 13.84
CA ALA A 221 -4.43 -17.20 14.40
C ALA A 221 -5.46 -17.67 13.36
N VAL A 222 -5.78 -18.95 13.40
CA VAL A 222 -6.71 -19.59 12.47
C VAL A 222 -8.11 -19.03 12.67
N GLY A 223 -8.68 -18.48 11.60
CA GLY A 223 -10.08 -18.01 11.58
C GLY A 223 -10.25 -16.51 11.85
N GLU A 224 -9.20 -15.77 12.21
CA GLU A 224 -9.26 -14.30 12.34
C GLU A 224 -8.96 -13.58 11.02
N TRP A 225 -8.18 -14.21 10.15
CA TRP A 225 -7.81 -13.65 8.85
C TRP A 225 -8.76 -14.09 7.76
N HIS A 226 -9.15 -13.14 6.93
CA HIS A 226 -10.00 -13.34 5.76
C HIS A 226 -9.20 -13.03 4.49
N GLU A 227 -9.16 -13.99 3.57
CA GLU A 227 -8.57 -13.74 2.27
C GLU A 227 -9.50 -12.87 1.43
N VAL A 228 -8.98 -11.77 0.88
CA VAL A 228 -9.73 -10.93 -0.07
C VAL A 228 -9.82 -11.70 -1.39
N PRO A 229 -11.00 -11.89 -1.99
CA PRO A 229 -11.12 -12.53 -3.31
C PRO A 229 -10.31 -11.79 -4.37
N ASP A 230 -9.78 -12.49 -5.37
CA ASP A 230 -9.06 -11.84 -6.47
C ASP A 230 -9.97 -10.91 -7.28
N HIS A 231 -9.40 -9.91 -7.93
CA HIS A 231 -10.12 -8.86 -8.66
C HIS A 231 -11.15 -8.09 -7.81
N THR A 232 -10.80 -7.83 -6.57
CA THR A 232 -11.68 -7.19 -5.59
C THR A 232 -11.13 -5.86 -5.11
N LEU A 233 -12.02 -4.88 -5.00
CA LEU A 233 -11.85 -3.64 -4.23
C LEU A 233 -12.33 -3.90 -2.80
N LEU A 234 -11.51 -3.55 -1.82
CA LEU A 234 -11.82 -3.55 -0.41
C LEU A 234 -11.85 -2.10 0.10
N LEU A 235 -12.91 -1.77 0.83
CA LEU A 235 -13.03 -0.52 1.58
C LEU A 235 -13.23 -0.86 3.05
N ALA A 236 -12.41 -0.31 3.92
CA ALA A 236 -12.50 -0.51 5.35
C ALA A 236 -12.30 0.81 6.10
N ASP A 237 -13.02 1.00 7.21
CA ASP A 237 -12.99 2.21 8.02
C ASP A 237 -12.60 1.92 9.48
N GLN A 238 -12.43 2.97 10.27
CA GLN A 238 -12.05 2.88 11.68
C GLN A 238 -13.11 2.17 12.57
N ALA A 239 -14.35 2.04 12.10
CA ALA A 239 -15.38 1.29 12.80
C ALA A 239 -15.26 -0.23 12.56
N GLY A 240 -14.25 -0.66 11.82
CA GLY A 240 -14.03 -2.07 11.47
C GLY A 240 -15.02 -2.59 10.41
N VAL A 241 -15.76 -1.70 9.75
CA VAL A 241 -16.66 -2.09 8.66
C VAL A 241 -15.86 -2.37 7.41
N VAL A 242 -15.87 -3.61 6.95
CA VAL A 242 -15.21 -4.02 5.71
C VAL A 242 -16.26 -4.30 4.64
N ARG A 243 -16.10 -3.67 3.48
CA ARG A 243 -16.92 -3.90 2.29
C ARG A 243 -16.02 -4.33 1.14
N THR A 244 -16.44 -5.35 0.41
CA THR A 244 -15.75 -5.84 -0.78
C THR A 244 -16.66 -5.74 -1.99
N THR A 245 -16.10 -5.34 -3.13
CA THR A 245 -16.83 -5.20 -4.40
C THR A 245 -15.93 -5.68 -5.54
N SER A 246 -16.50 -6.36 -6.53
CA SER A 246 -15.75 -6.73 -7.73
C SER A 246 -15.23 -5.49 -8.46
N LEU A 247 -13.95 -5.45 -8.79
CA LEU A 247 -13.33 -4.37 -9.58
C LEU A 247 -13.99 -4.18 -10.94
N LEU A 248 -14.43 -5.27 -11.58
CA LEU A 248 -15.14 -5.22 -12.87
C LEU A 248 -16.52 -4.58 -12.75
N ALA A 249 -17.25 -4.84 -11.66
CA ALA A 249 -18.56 -4.22 -11.41
C ALA A 249 -18.43 -2.73 -11.06
N SER A 250 -17.39 -2.35 -10.35
CA SER A 250 -17.11 -0.95 -9.99
C SER A 250 -16.79 -0.09 -11.22
N TYR A 251 -16.11 -0.66 -12.21
CA TYR A 251 -15.82 0.03 -13.48
C TYR A 251 -17.07 0.26 -14.32
N ALA A 252 -17.91 -0.75 -14.48
CA ALA A 252 -19.17 -0.64 -15.25
C ALA A 252 -20.18 0.36 -14.64
N ALA A 253 -20.09 0.62 -13.33
CA ALA A 253 -20.92 1.63 -12.66
C ALA A 253 -20.37 3.07 -12.80
N ALA A 254 -19.11 3.23 -13.17
CA ALA A 254 -18.46 4.54 -13.34
C ALA A 254 -18.66 5.14 -14.76
N GLU A 255 -19.05 4.31 -15.73
CA GLU A 255 -19.33 4.75 -17.12
C GLU A 255 -20.80 5.18 -17.33
N LYS A 256 -21.65 5.11 -16.32
CA LYS A 256 -23.04 5.57 -16.33
C LYS A 256 -23.22 6.84 -15.53
#